data_a216b4f8281880dadab17d167f026c22
#
_entry.id   a216b4f8281880dadab17d167f026c22
#
_cell.length_a   1.000
_cell.length_b   1.000
_cell.length_c   1.000
_cell.angle_alpha   90.00
_cell.angle_beta   90.00
_cell.angle_gamma   90.00
#
_symmetry.space_group_name_H-M   'P 1'
#
loop_
_entity.id
_entity.type
_entity.pdbx_description
1 polymer ?
#
loop_
_entity_poly.entity_id
_entity_poly.type
_entity_poly.pdbx_seq_one_letter_code
_entity_poly.pdbx_strand_id
1 'polypeptide(L)'
;MRIDCHVHGEPQNTKGDPEAYVESCQERGIEAIVLIEPLSTCLEATKKFGDFVIPVAFIDSENTNVKDIERCIDAGCKGIKFIGPAHPYGDACYWPLYEKIQELGAVAVFHTGYLGSEKPEYRPIWMEHMRAAQIDVVARRFTDLKILMSHFSNPWWEEAWKVSWSRKNVYADLSGGTAIFRSIRMWAEMFAPDGILLESSIKKLCFGSDVVYFKEGSFPFEEYISFHEKLFDKIGLSGELRELVNRGNVKALFGLP
;
A
#
# COMPACT_ATOMS: atom_id res chain seq x y z
N MET A 1 -0.73 -13.85 -12.49
CA MET A 1 -1.01 -13.86 -11.04
C MET A 1 -0.70 -12.48 -10.48
N ARG A 2 -1.37 -12.05 -9.38
CA ARG A 2 -1.19 -10.76 -8.71
C ARG A 2 -1.09 -10.93 -7.21
N ILE A 3 -0.44 -9.98 -6.55
CA ILE A 3 -0.56 -9.79 -5.10
C ILE A 3 -1.16 -8.41 -4.89
N ASP A 4 -2.29 -8.34 -4.20
CA ASP A 4 -2.92 -7.06 -3.86
C ASP A 4 -2.22 -6.48 -2.64
N CYS A 5 -1.47 -5.39 -2.82
CA CYS A 5 -0.64 -4.82 -1.77
C CYS A 5 -1.41 -3.92 -0.79
N HIS A 6 -2.72 -3.77 -0.95
CA HIS A 6 -3.51 -2.87 -0.11
C HIS A 6 -4.97 -3.33 0.02
N VAL A 7 -5.25 -4.04 1.10
CA VAL A 7 -6.58 -4.54 1.42
C VAL A 7 -6.89 -4.26 2.89
N HIS A 8 -8.10 -3.81 3.18
CA HIS A 8 -8.61 -3.60 4.53
C HIS A 8 -9.66 -4.63 4.92
N GLY A 9 -9.82 -4.89 6.21
CA GLY A 9 -10.93 -5.65 6.76
C GLY A 9 -11.81 -4.76 7.62
N GLU A 10 -13.11 -4.96 7.60
CA GLU A 10 -14.02 -4.39 8.60
C GLU A 10 -14.77 -5.53 9.28
N PRO A 11 -14.14 -6.27 10.20
CA PRO A 11 -14.75 -7.47 10.80
C PRO A 11 -16.00 -7.20 11.61
N GLN A 12 -16.20 -5.97 12.07
CA GLN A 12 -17.30 -5.65 13.00
C GLN A 12 -18.60 -5.23 12.31
N ASN A 13 -18.60 -4.85 11.04
CA ASN A 13 -19.76 -4.31 10.34
C ASN A 13 -20.10 -5.03 9.02
N THR A 14 -19.38 -6.07 8.66
CA THR A 14 -19.57 -6.73 7.39
C THR A 14 -20.16 -8.12 7.57
N LYS A 15 -21.33 -8.30 6.99
CA LYS A 15 -21.88 -9.62 6.71
C LYS A 15 -21.21 -10.13 5.44
N GLY A 16 -20.00 -10.64 5.53
CA GLY A 16 -19.27 -11.17 4.40
C GLY A 16 -18.82 -12.60 4.68
N ASP A 17 -18.62 -13.36 3.63
CA ASP A 17 -18.02 -14.68 3.69
C ASP A 17 -16.53 -14.58 3.31
N PRO A 18 -15.62 -14.74 4.29
CA PRO A 18 -14.19 -14.67 4.03
C PRO A 18 -13.67 -15.71 3.05
N GLU A 19 -14.26 -16.91 3.08
CA GLU A 19 -13.90 -17.99 2.18
C GLU A 19 -14.29 -17.63 0.73
N ALA A 20 -15.53 -17.15 0.54
CA ALA A 20 -16.00 -16.70 -0.77
C ALA A 20 -15.15 -15.53 -1.32
N TYR A 21 -14.66 -14.63 -0.45
CA TYR A 21 -13.73 -13.60 -0.86
C TYR A 21 -12.40 -14.18 -1.37
N VAL A 22 -11.81 -15.13 -0.63
CA VAL A 22 -10.55 -15.76 -1.03
C VAL A 22 -10.72 -16.54 -2.33
N GLU A 23 -11.79 -17.31 -2.48
CA GLU A 23 -12.12 -18.02 -3.72
C GLU A 23 -12.24 -17.05 -4.90
N SER A 24 -12.97 -15.94 -4.70
CA SER A 24 -13.15 -14.89 -5.70
C SER A 24 -11.84 -14.23 -6.12
N CYS A 25 -10.93 -14.00 -5.17
CA CYS A 25 -9.58 -13.52 -5.46
C CYS A 25 -8.79 -14.52 -6.33
N GLN A 26 -8.80 -15.78 -5.93
CA GLN A 26 -8.06 -16.85 -6.62
C GLN A 26 -8.57 -17.06 -8.07
N GLU A 27 -9.88 -17.06 -8.27
CA GLU A 27 -10.50 -17.15 -9.60
C GLU A 27 -10.04 -16.01 -10.52
N ARG A 28 -9.72 -14.85 -9.97
CA ARG A 28 -9.25 -13.67 -10.72
C ARG A 28 -7.74 -13.51 -10.72
N GLY A 29 -7.04 -14.54 -10.28
CA GLY A 29 -5.57 -14.59 -10.29
C GLY A 29 -4.89 -13.69 -9.25
N ILE A 30 -5.57 -13.38 -8.13
CA ILE A 30 -4.95 -12.81 -6.93
C ILE A 30 -4.48 -13.97 -6.07
N GLU A 31 -3.17 -14.11 -5.90
CA GLU A 31 -2.54 -15.21 -5.17
C GLU A 31 -2.32 -14.92 -3.68
N ALA A 32 -2.26 -13.64 -3.31
CA ALA A 32 -2.14 -13.19 -1.93
C ALA A 32 -2.58 -11.72 -1.79
N ILE A 33 -2.87 -11.32 -0.55
CA ILE A 33 -3.23 -9.95 -0.19
C ILE A 33 -2.35 -9.43 0.95
N VAL A 34 -2.00 -8.15 0.92
CA VAL A 34 -1.46 -7.42 2.08
C VAL A 34 -2.64 -6.89 2.88
N LEU A 35 -2.95 -7.58 3.98
CA LEU A 35 -4.04 -7.19 4.87
C LEU A 35 -3.57 -6.18 5.91
N ILE A 36 -4.15 -5.00 5.87
CA ILE A 36 -3.79 -3.87 6.73
C ILE A 36 -4.87 -3.67 7.79
N GLU A 37 -4.64 -4.20 9.00
CA GLU A 37 -5.61 -4.22 10.09
C GLU A 37 -4.93 -4.19 11.48
N PRO A 38 -5.68 -4.00 12.57
CA PRO A 38 -5.16 -4.23 13.92
C PRO A 38 -4.53 -5.62 14.06
N LEU A 39 -3.48 -5.73 14.89
CA LEU A 39 -2.71 -6.96 15.07
C LEU A 39 -3.59 -8.21 15.27
N SER A 40 -4.62 -8.14 16.11
CA SER A 40 -5.52 -9.29 16.37
C SER A 40 -6.20 -9.79 15.10
N THR A 41 -6.73 -8.88 14.29
CA THR A 41 -7.40 -9.21 13.02
C THR A 41 -6.43 -9.81 12.01
N CYS A 42 -5.22 -9.25 11.92
CA CYS A 42 -4.16 -9.80 11.08
C CYS A 42 -3.83 -11.25 11.47
N LEU A 43 -3.66 -11.53 12.76
CA LEU A 43 -3.33 -12.86 13.26
C LEU A 43 -4.45 -13.88 13.03
N GLU A 44 -5.71 -13.48 13.24
CA GLU A 44 -6.87 -14.32 12.96
C GLU A 44 -6.96 -14.68 11.47
N ALA A 45 -6.81 -13.70 10.60
CA ALA A 45 -6.83 -13.91 9.15
C ALA A 45 -5.65 -14.80 8.68
N THR A 46 -4.45 -14.55 9.19
CA THR A 46 -3.26 -15.38 8.87
C THR A 46 -3.44 -16.82 9.35
N LYS A 47 -3.99 -17.02 10.56
CA LYS A 47 -4.29 -18.36 11.08
C LYS A 47 -5.29 -19.09 10.19
N LYS A 48 -6.27 -18.40 9.61
CA LYS A 48 -7.33 -18.98 8.80
C LYS A 48 -6.89 -19.26 7.35
N PHE A 49 -6.13 -18.34 6.73
CA PHE A 49 -5.83 -18.36 5.30
C PHE A 49 -4.35 -18.54 4.96
N GLY A 50 -3.48 -18.72 5.97
CA GLY A 50 -2.05 -18.99 5.77
C GLY A 50 -1.37 -17.93 4.91
N ASP A 51 -0.58 -18.43 3.96
CA ASP A 51 0.26 -17.60 3.07
C ASP A 51 -0.53 -16.70 2.10
N PHE A 52 -1.85 -16.86 2.02
CA PHE A 52 -2.69 -15.95 1.26
C PHE A 52 -2.72 -14.54 1.91
N VAL A 53 -2.49 -14.45 3.21
CA VAL A 53 -2.51 -13.19 3.97
C VAL A 53 -1.10 -12.76 4.36
N ILE A 54 -0.68 -11.60 3.89
CA ILE A 54 0.54 -10.91 4.29
C ILE A 54 0.13 -9.84 5.32
N PRO A 55 0.33 -10.07 6.62
CA PRO A 55 -0.21 -9.20 7.65
C PRO A 55 0.63 -7.92 7.81
N VAL A 56 -0.03 -6.77 7.82
CA VAL A 56 0.53 -5.45 8.13
C VAL A 56 -0.27 -4.84 9.27
N ALA A 57 0.38 -4.59 10.41
CA ALA A 57 -0.31 -4.06 11.58
C ALA A 57 -0.62 -2.57 11.41
N PHE A 58 -1.89 -2.22 11.58
CA PHE A 58 -2.34 -0.83 11.71
C PHE A 58 -2.05 -0.33 13.12
N ILE A 59 -1.44 0.85 13.23
CA ILE A 59 -1.09 1.46 14.51
C ILE A 59 -1.62 2.89 14.65
N ASP A 60 -1.83 3.31 15.86
CA ASP A 60 -1.96 4.73 16.21
C ASP A 60 -0.57 5.33 16.39
N SER A 61 -0.15 6.18 15.45
CA SER A 61 1.21 6.75 15.43
C SER A 61 1.55 7.57 16.68
N GLU A 62 0.54 8.17 17.33
CA GLU A 62 0.74 9.05 18.48
C GLU A 62 0.89 8.29 19.79
N ASN A 63 0.27 7.11 19.89
CA ASN A 63 0.26 6.29 21.10
C ASN A 63 1.10 5.01 20.98
N THR A 64 1.77 4.80 19.84
CA THR A 64 2.60 3.62 19.59
C THR A 64 4.05 3.91 19.97
N ASN A 65 4.69 2.96 20.62
CA ASN A 65 6.12 3.01 20.95
C ASN A 65 6.90 1.88 20.26
N VAL A 66 8.22 1.90 20.40
CA VAL A 66 9.15 0.94 19.77
C VAL A 66 8.82 -0.53 20.13
N LYS A 67 8.41 -0.80 21.38
CA LYS A 67 8.05 -2.16 21.83
C LYS A 67 6.76 -2.67 21.18
N ASP A 68 5.85 -1.77 20.83
CA ASP A 68 4.64 -2.13 20.11
C ASP A 68 4.97 -2.56 18.69
N ILE A 69 5.94 -1.89 18.04
CA ILE A 69 6.47 -2.32 16.74
C ILE A 69 7.09 -3.72 16.83
N GLU A 70 7.99 -3.94 17.81
CA GLU A 70 8.61 -5.25 18.06
C GLU A 70 7.54 -6.33 18.25
N ARG A 71 6.55 -6.09 19.10
CA ARG A 71 5.45 -7.02 19.34
C ARG A 71 4.69 -7.39 18.06
N CYS A 72 4.42 -6.43 17.18
CA CYS A 72 3.71 -6.70 15.92
C CYS A 72 4.56 -7.59 14.99
N ILE A 73 5.84 -7.28 14.86
CA ILE A 73 6.73 -8.04 13.96
C ILE A 73 7.03 -9.43 14.52
N ASP A 74 7.29 -9.56 15.81
CA ASP A 74 7.50 -10.86 16.48
C ASP A 74 6.26 -11.75 16.39
N ALA A 75 5.07 -11.16 16.37
CA ALA A 75 3.81 -11.89 16.17
C ALA A 75 3.57 -12.34 14.72
N GLY A 76 4.44 -11.94 13.77
CA GLY A 76 4.41 -12.39 12.37
C GLY A 76 4.01 -11.34 11.35
N CYS A 77 3.69 -10.10 11.76
CA CYS A 77 3.45 -9.02 10.82
C CYS A 77 4.69 -8.73 9.97
N LYS A 78 4.47 -8.40 8.70
CA LYS A 78 5.53 -8.07 7.73
C LYS A 78 5.75 -6.58 7.58
N GLY A 79 4.89 -5.77 8.17
CA GLY A 79 4.98 -4.32 8.09
C GLY A 79 4.06 -3.62 9.09
N ILE A 80 4.20 -2.30 9.11
CA ILE A 80 3.46 -1.38 9.98
C ILE A 80 2.81 -0.30 9.12
N LYS A 81 1.51 -0.05 9.31
CA LYS A 81 0.74 1.00 8.63
C LYS A 81 0.62 2.25 9.45
N PHE A 82 0.98 3.38 8.82
CA PHE A 82 0.80 4.74 9.34
C PHE A 82 -0.33 5.44 8.58
N ILE A 83 -1.24 6.11 9.29
CA ILE A 83 -2.34 6.91 8.74
C ILE A 83 -2.72 8.01 9.73
N GLY A 84 -3.07 9.19 9.20
CA GLY A 84 -3.61 10.29 9.99
C GLY A 84 -2.68 10.78 11.11
N PRO A 85 -1.40 11.05 10.85
CA PRO A 85 -0.45 11.48 11.88
C PRO A 85 -0.75 12.92 12.34
N ALA A 86 -0.56 13.22 13.63
CA ALA A 86 -0.71 14.56 14.17
C ALA A 86 0.40 15.51 13.69
N HIS A 87 1.59 14.98 13.39
CA HIS A 87 2.72 15.69 12.81
C HIS A 87 3.05 15.18 11.41
N PRO A 88 3.75 15.96 10.56
CA PRO A 88 4.22 15.46 9.27
C PRO A 88 5.00 14.15 9.41
N TYR A 89 4.84 13.20 8.50
CA TYR A 89 5.60 11.93 8.56
C TYR A 89 7.11 12.13 8.64
N GLY A 90 7.64 13.22 8.08
CA GLY A 90 9.06 13.56 8.18
C GLY A 90 9.51 14.08 9.54
N ASP A 91 8.60 14.32 10.49
CA ASP A 91 8.94 14.86 11.80
C ASP A 91 9.76 13.88 12.62
N ALA A 92 10.68 14.44 13.43
CA ALA A 92 11.61 13.66 14.26
C ALA A 92 10.92 12.84 15.35
N CYS A 93 9.70 13.20 15.76
CA CYS A 93 8.95 12.45 16.77
C CYS A 93 8.67 11.00 16.34
N TYR A 94 8.57 10.71 15.04
CA TYR A 94 8.34 9.35 14.52
C TYR A 94 9.62 8.57 14.20
N TRP A 95 10.80 9.22 14.18
CA TRP A 95 12.05 8.56 13.78
C TRP A 95 12.39 7.29 14.57
N PRO A 96 12.16 7.21 15.89
CA PRO A 96 12.41 5.97 16.63
C PRO A 96 11.59 4.78 16.13
N LEU A 97 10.36 5.02 15.64
CA LEU A 97 9.51 3.98 15.08
C LEU A 97 10.07 3.51 13.72
N TYR A 98 10.47 4.44 12.85
CA TYR A 98 11.04 4.12 11.53
C TYR A 98 12.38 3.40 11.65
N GLU A 99 13.23 3.82 12.58
CA GLU A 99 14.51 3.17 12.88
C GLU A 99 14.28 1.71 13.28
N LYS A 100 13.31 1.47 14.19
CA LYS A 100 12.98 0.12 14.64
C LYS A 100 12.42 -0.74 13.50
N ILE A 101 11.53 -0.22 12.67
CA ILE A 101 10.99 -0.95 11.52
C ILE A 101 12.12 -1.31 10.54
N GLN A 102 13.06 -0.39 10.30
CA GLN A 102 14.24 -0.64 9.48
C GLN A 102 15.14 -1.72 10.08
N GLU A 103 15.45 -1.65 11.38
CA GLU A 103 16.25 -2.66 12.09
C GLU A 103 15.64 -4.08 11.97
N LEU A 104 14.33 -4.18 12.06
CA LEU A 104 13.59 -5.44 11.95
C LEU A 104 13.40 -5.91 10.49
N GLY A 105 13.86 -5.13 9.51
CA GLY A 105 13.73 -5.43 8.09
C GLY A 105 12.29 -5.43 7.58
N ALA A 106 11.37 -4.87 8.34
CA ALA A 106 9.94 -4.78 8.03
C ALA A 106 9.62 -3.62 7.09
N VAL A 107 8.36 -3.56 6.62
CA VAL A 107 7.88 -2.53 5.70
C VAL A 107 7.12 -1.44 6.45
N ALA A 108 7.44 -0.18 6.19
CA ALA A 108 6.62 0.95 6.59
C ALA A 108 5.62 1.28 5.47
N VAL A 109 4.34 1.14 5.75
CA VAL A 109 3.25 1.42 4.80
C VAL A 109 2.60 2.75 5.20
N PHE A 110 2.65 3.74 4.34
CA PHE A 110 2.12 5.08 4.61
C PHE A 110 0.85 5.34 3.81
N HIS A 111 -0.23 5.71 4.48
CA HIS A 111 -1.33 6.39 3.80
C HIS A 111 -0.82 7.73 3.29
N THR A 112 -0.96 8.01 2.00
CA THR A 112 -0.53 9.30 1.45
C THR A 112 -1.64 9.99 0.69
N GLY A 113 -1.67 11.32 0.80
CA GLY A 113 -2.64 12.15 0.13
C GLY A 113 -3.92 12.39 0.94
N TYR A 114 -5.04 12.46 0.23
CA TYR A 114 -6.35 12.75 0.81
C TYR A 114 -6.84 11.59 1.67
N LEU A 115 -7.29 11.92 2.88
CA LEU A 115 -7.94 10.98 3.79
C LEU A 115 -9.45 11.18 3.73
N GLY A 116 -10.16 10.23 3.12
CA GLY A 116 -11.62 10.29 2.93
C GLY A 116 -12.44 9.90 4.16
N SER A 117 -11.79 9.53 5.27
CA SER A 117 -12.48 9.09 6.48
C SER A 117 -13.03 10.29 7.27
N GLU A 118 -14.30 10.21 7.68
CA GLU A 118 -14.96 11.20 8.56
C GLU A 118 -14.90 10.83 10.05
N LYS A 119 -14.13 9.80 10.41
CA LYS A 119 -13.97 9.39 11.80
C LYS A 119 -13.48 10.55 12.67
N PRO A 120 -14.00 10.71 13.91
CA PRO A 120 -13.66 11.83 14.77
C PRO A 120 -12.16 12.03 15.00
N GLU A 121 -11.41 10.94 15.13
CA GLU A 121 -9.96 10.96 15.35
C GLU A 121 -9.18 11.57 14.19
N TYR A 122 -9.72 11.55 12.96
CA TYR A 122 -9.07 12.11 11.77
C TYR A 122 -9.45 13.55 11.47
N ARG A 123 -10.45 14.13 12.15
CA ARG A 123 -10.91 15.52 11.89
C ARG A 123 -9.84 16.58 12.06
N PRO A 124 -8.90 16.49 13.04
CA PRO A 124 -7.85 17.48 13.20
C PRO A 124 -6.64 17.26 12.27
N ILE A 125 -6.61 16.19 11.48
CA ILE A 125 -5.45 15.82 10.66
C ILE A 125 -5.33 16.71 9.44
N TRP A 126 -4.13 17.20 9.19
CA TRP A 126 -3.80 18.00 8.01
C TRP A 126 -3.28 17.09 6.90
N MET A 127 -3.86 17.19 5.71
CA MET A 127 -3.40 16.41 4.55
C MET A 127 -1.92 16.66 4.20
N GLU A 128 -1.41 17.86 4.49
CA GLU A 128 0.00 18.23 4.31
C GLU A 128 0.95 17.29 5.07
N HIS A 129 0.50 16.69 6.17
CA HIS A 129 1.29 15.75 6.94
C HIS A 129 1.52 14.43 6.21
N MET A 130 0.65 14.10 5.24
CA MET A 130 0.63 12.84 4.49
C MET A 130 1.04 13.00 3.02
N ARG A 131 1.68 14.12 2.63
CA ARG A 131 2.17 14.31 1.25
C ARG A 131 3.39 13.43 0.96
N ALA A 132 3.57 13.09 -0.31
CA ALA A 132 4.76 12.35 -0.76
C ALA A 132 6.07 13.08 -0.42
N ALA A 133 6.08 14.41 -0.36
CA ALA A 133 7.22 15.19 0.08
C ALA A 133 7.70 14.82 1.51
N GLN A 134 6.80 14.41 2.39
CA GLN A 134 7.15 13.92 3.74
C GLN A 134 7.80 12.53 3.67
N ILE A 135 7.34 11.69 2.75
CA ILE A 135 7.96 10.38 2.51
C ILE A 135 9.38 10.54 1.95
N ASP A 136 9.63 11.58 1.15
CA ASP A 136 10.99 11.89 0.70
C ASP A 136 11.95 12.17 1.86
N VAL A 137 11.50 12.88 2.90
CA VAL A 137 12.30 13.13 4.11
C VAL A 137 12.64 11.82 4.82
N VAL A 138 11.64 10.96 5.04
CA VAL A 138 11.81 9.65 5.69
C VAL A 138 12.77 8.76 4.86
N ALA A 139 12.55 8.66 3.56
CA ALA A 139 13.31 7.80 2.67
C ALA A 139 14.80 8.19 2.57
N ARG A 140 15.09 9.50 2.64
CA ARG A 140 16.49 10.00 2.63
C ARG A 140 17.21 9.75 3.94
N ARG A 141 16.49 9.79 5.04
CA ARG A 141 17.09 9.56 6.35
C ARG A 141 17.28 8.07 6.63
N PHE A 142 16.30 7.26 6.31
CA PHE A 142 16.27 5.81 6.56
C PHE A 142 16.41 5.07 5.24
N THR A 143 17.65 4.99 4.73
CA THR A 143 17.94 4.52 3.36
C THR A 143 17.69 3.04 3.14
N ASP A 144 17.63 2.24 4.19
CA ASP A 144 17.36 0.80 4.16
C ASP A 144 15.93 0.45 4.62
N LEU A 145 15.16 1.45 5.08
CA LEU A 145 13.74 1.30 5.36
C LEU A 145 12.99 1.01 4.08
N LYS A 146 12.28 -0.10 4.04
CA LYS A 146 11.38 -0.46 2.95
C LYS A 146 10.08 0.33 3.10
N ILE A 147 9.70 1.10 2.10
CA ILE A 147 8.54 2.00 2.15
C ILE A 147 7.54 1.65 1.06
N LEU A 148 6.27 1.51 1.45
CA LEU A 148 5.13 1.48 0.53
C LEU A 148 4.30 2.76 0.73
N MET A 149 4.24 3.59 -0.30
CA MET A 149 3.45 4.81 -0.36
C MET A 149 2.09 4.50 -1.00
N SER A 150 1.04 4.45 -0.19
CA SER A 150 -0.30 4.10 -0.64
C SER A 150 -0.98 5.26 -1.35
N HIS A 151 -1.86 4.94 -2.32
CA HIS A 151 -2.74 5.88 -3.03
C HIS A 151 -2.02 6.93 -3.88
N PHE A 152 -0.72 6.71 -4.16
CA PHE A 152 0.10 7.61 -4.97
C PHE A 152 -0.04 9.09 -4.59
N SER A 153 -0.15 9.36 -3.28
CA SER A 153 -0.27 10.70 -2.68
C SER A 153 -1.38 11.58 -3.29
N ASN A 154 -2.50 10.97 -3.68
CA ASN A 154 -3.63 11.69 -4.27
C ASN A 154 -4.06 12.92 -3.43
N PRO A 155 -4.17 14.15 -4.00
CA PRO A 155 -4.06 14.50 -5.43
C PRO A 155 -2.66 14.95 -5.88
N TRP A 156 -1.61 14.81 -5.08
CA TRP A 156 -0.24 15.27 -5.39
C TRP A 156 0.56 14.18 -6.13
N TRP A 157 0.03 13.68 -7.25
CA TRP A 157 0.58 12.55 -8.00
C TRP A 157 1.98 12.80 -8.56
N GLU A 158 2.28 14.04 -8.99
CA GLU A 158 3.60 14.38 -9.52
C GLU A 158 4.70 14.29 -8.44
N GLU A 159 4.36 14.65 -7.20
CA GLU A 159 5.28 14.45 -6.07
C GLU A 159 5.52 12.96 -5.82
N ALA A 160 4.45 12.17 -5.77
CA ALA A 160 4.54 10.72 -5.57
C ALA A 160 5.36 10.05 -6.66
N TRP A 161 5.10 10.41 -7.92
CA TRP A 161 5.88 9.95 -9.07
C TRP A 161 7.36 10.30 -8.90
N LYS A 162 7.68 11.55 -8.55
CA LYS A 162 9.07 12.00 -8.40
C LYS A 162 9.77 11.31 -7.24
N VAL A 163 9.11 11.11 -6.11
CA VAL A 163 9.65 10.43 -4.93
C VAL A 163 9.90 8.95 -5.24
N SER A 164 8.91 8.23 -5.76
CA SER A 164 9.06 6.82 -6.09
C SER A 164 10.13 6.57 -7.14
N TRP A 165 10.24 7.46 -8.14
CA TRP A 165 11.31 7.38 -9.14
C TRP A 165 12.70 7.62 -8.53
N SER A 166 12.83 8.64 -7.65
CA SER A 166 14.12 9.11 -7.17
C SER A 166 14.67 8.32 -5.98
N ARG A 167 13.82 7.65 -5.19
CA ARG A 167 14.20 6.93 -3.97
C ARG A 167 14.21 5.42 -4.19
N LYS A 168 15.37 4.78 -3.98
CA LYS A 168 15.54 3.34 -4.20
C LYS A 168 14.65 2.47 -3.31
N ASN A 169 14.32 2.98 -2.12
CA ASN A 169 13.60 2.30 -1.05
C ASN A 169 12.09 2.63 -0.97
N VAL A 170 11.55 3.43 -1.92
CA VAL A 170 10.14 3.80 -1.98
C VAL A 170 9.44 3.07 -3.12
N TYR A 171 8.44 2.29 -2.77
CA TYR A 171 7.45 1.70 -3.67
C TYR A 171 6.13 2.45 -3.52
N ALA A 172 5.24 2.33 -4.48
CA ALA A 172 3.94 3.00 -4.45
C ALA A 172 2.85 2.14 -5.08
N ASP A 173 1.60 2.40 -4.72
CA ASP A 173 0.44 1.78 -5.35
C ASP A 173 -0.52 2.83 -5.91
N LEU A 174 -1.37 2.41 -6.84
CA LEU A 174 -2.47 3.20 -7.41
C LEU A 174 -3.82 2.77 -6.82
N SER A 175 -3.81 2.33 -5.56
CA SER A 175 -5.02 1.92 -4.85
C SER A 175 -5.91 3.12 -4.47
N GLY A 176 -7.13 2.84 -4.03
CA GLY A 176 -8.08 3.86 -3.60
C GLY A 176 -8.89 4.47 -4.75
N GLY A 177 -10.11 4.90 -4.43
CA GLY A 177 -11.13 5.28 -5.41
C GLY A 177 -10.71 6.33 -6.43
N THR A 178 -9.79 7.22 -6.07
CA THR A 178 -9.39 8.31 -6.95
C THR A 178 -8.51 7.91 -8.11
N ALA A 179 -7.73 6.84 -8.00
CA ALA A 179 -6.90 6.38 -9.11
C ALA A 179 -7.76 5.92 -10.29
N ILE A 180 -8.77 5.08 -10.03
CA ILE A 180 -9.66 4.55 -11.06
C ILE A 180 -10.64 5.60 -11.62
N PHE A 181 -10.89 6.69 -10.90
CA PHE A 181 -11.73 7.81 -11.38
C PHE A 181 -10.97 8.83 -12.23
N ARG A 182 -9.70 8.56 -12.55
CA ARG A 182 -8.92 9.39 -13.47
C ARG A 182 -8.75 8.70 -14.83
N SER A 183 -8.56 9.52 -15.86
CA SER A 183 -8.39 8.97 -17.18
C SER A 183 -7.09 8.16 -17.30
N ILE A 184 -7.15 7.04 -17.97
CA ILE A 184 -5.96 6.23 -18.32
C ILE A 184 -4.93 7.07 -19.08
N ARG A 185 -5.37 8.06 -19.87
CA ARG A 185 -4.47 8.98 -20.58
C ARG A 185 -3.59 9.78 -19.63
N MET A 186 -4.14 10.27 -18.53
CA MET A 186 -3.37 11.03 -17.53
C MET A 186 -2.26 10.15 -16.91
N TRP A 187 -2.62 8.93 -16.52
CA TRP A 187 -1.65 7.99 -15.97
C TRP A 187 -0.60 7.56 -17.00
N ALA A 188 -1.05 7.32 -18.24
CA ALA A 188 -0.14 6.96 -19.31
C ALA A 188 0.87 8.07 -19.61
N GLU A 189 0.43 9.33 -19.61
CA GLU A 189 1.33 10.48 -19.80
C GLU A 189 2.36 10.60 -18.68
N MET A 190 1.98 10.25 -17.44
CA MET A 190 2.90 10.26 -16.29
C MET A 190 3.98 9.19 -16.40
N PHE A 191 3.64 7.97 -16.83
CA PHE A 191 4.55 6.83 -16.89
C PHE A 191 5.22 6.63 -18.24
N ALA A 192 4.64 7.16 -19.30
CA ALA A 192 5.13 7.06 -20.66
C ALA A 192 4.86 8.35 -21.45
N PRO A 193 5.47 9.48 -21.08
CA PRO A 193 5.30 10.75 -21.80
C PRO A 193 5.70 10.58 -23.26
N ASP A 194 4.90 11.15 -24.16
CA ASP A 194 5.08 11.01 -25.61
C ASP A 194 5.23 9.55 -26.11
N GLY A 195 4.66 8.60 -25.35
CA GLY A 195 4.75 7.16 -25.64
C GLY A 195 6.09 6.51 -25.27
N ILE A 196 6.98 7.21 -24.60
CA ILE A 196 8.29 6.70 -24.16
C ILE A 196 8.18 6.20 -22.73
N LEU A 197 8.23 4.88 -22.54
CA LEU A 197 8.11 4.26 -21.23
C LEU A 197 9.26 4.64 -20.31
N LEU A 198 8.94 5.24 -19.17
CA LEU A 198 9.88 5.55 -18.09
C LEU A 198 9.98 4.35 -17.12
N GLU A 199 10.74 3.32 -17.51
CA GLU A 199 10.83 2.07 -16.74
C GLU A 199 11.14 2.27 -15.25
N SER A 200 12.01 3.23 -14.91
CA SER A 200 12.39 3.50 -13.52
C SER A 200 11.23 3.93 -12.64
N SER A 201 10.19 4.56 -13.20
CA SER A 201 8.98 4.94 -12.46
C SER A 201 8.03 3.77 -12.27
N ILE A 202 7.97 2.87 -13.25
CA ILE A 202 7.10 1.70 -13.23
C ILE A 202 7.68 0.55 -12.37
N LYS A 203 9.01 0.41 -12.34
CA LYS A 203 9.71 -0.67 -11.61
C LYS A 203 9.41 -0.73 -10.11
N LYS A 204 8.77 0.29 -9.55
CA LYS A 204 8.43 0.36 -8.13
C LYS A 204 6.94 0.54 -7.86
N LEU A 205 6.13 0.43 -8.92
CA LEU A 205 4.68 0.41 -8.78
C LEU A 205 4.24 -0.99 -8.34
N CYS A 206 3.28 -1.05 -7.42
CA CYS A 206 2.64 -2.28 -6.96
C CYS A 206 1.17 -2.29 -7.35
N PHE A 207 0.63 -3.47 -7.66
CA PHE A 207 -0.80 -3.65 -7.80
C PHE A 207 -1.44 -3.52 -6.42
N GLY A 208 -2.47 -2.69 -6.26
CA GLY A 208 -3.22 -2.49 -5.03
C GLY A 208 -4.63 -1.99 -5.30
N SER A 209 -5.59 -2.38 -4.49
CA SER A 209 -7.00 -2.02 -4.69
C SER A 209 -7.58 -1.08 -3.62
N ASP A 210 -7.19 -1.22 -2.37
CA ASP A 210 -7.83 -0.55 -1.22
C ASP A 210 -9.27 -1.04 -0.98
N VAL A 211 -9.54 -2.28 -1.36
CA VAL A 211 -10.86 -2.86 -1.13
C VAL A 211 -11.02 -3.28 0.33
N VAL A 212 -12.27 -3.31 0.77
CA VAL A 212 -12.62 -3.84 2.08
C VAL A 212 -12.86 -5.35 1.93
N TYR A 213 -12.01 -6.10 2.59
CA TYR A 213 -12.08 -7.53 2.75
C TYR A 213 -13.36 -7.91 3.52
N PHE A 214 -14.13 -8.89 3.03
CA PHE A 214 -15.41 -9.38 3.60
C PHE A 214 -16.65 -8.51 3.44
N LYS A 215 -16.68 -7.53 2.57
CA LYS A 215 -17.91 -6.77 2.36
C LYS A 215 -18.86 -7.56 1.45
N GLU A 216 -20.07 -7.86 1.97
CA GLU A 216 -21.12 -8.54 1.22
C GLU A 216 -21.48 -7.78 -0.07
N GLY A 217 -21.52 -8.50 -1.19
CA GLY A 217 -22.02 -7.99 -2.48
C GLY A 217 -21.09 -7.03 -3.22
N SER A 218 -19.83 -6.87 -2.78
CA SER A 218 -18.90 -5.98 -3.46
C SER A 218 -17.48 -6.55 -3.43
N PHE A 219 -17.01 -7.01 -4.59
CA PHE A 219 -15.60 -7.30 -4.81
C PHE A 219 -15.04 -6.32 -5.86
N PRO A 220 -14.87 -5.02 -5.50
CA PRO A 220 -14.50 -3.98 -6.47
C PRO A 220 -13.07 -4.11 -7.00
N PHE A 221 -12.29 -5.10 -6.56
CA PHE A 221 -10.95 -5.35 -7.07
C PHE A 221 -10.93 -5.63 -8.59
N GLU A 222 -12.03 -6.07 -9.19
CA GLU A 222 -12.15 -6.22 -10.65
C GLU A 222 -11.95 -4.90 -11.40
N GLU A 223 -12.43 -3.80 -10.82
CA GLU A 223 -12.24 -2.46 -11.40
C GLU A 223 -10.76 -2.08 -11.40
N TYR A 224 -10.03 -2.42 -10.33
CA TYR A 224 -8.59 -2.17 -10.24
C TYR A 224 -7.79 -3.07 -11.18
N ILE A 225 -8.18 -4.34 -11.32
CA ILE A 225 -7.59 -5.23 -12.33
C ILE A 225 -7.78 -4.63 -13.72
N SER A 226 -9.01 -4.26 -14.07
CA SER A 226 -9.33 -3.64 -15.38
C SER A 226 -8.58 -2.33 -15.60
N PHE A 227 -8.46 -1.50 -14.56
CA PHE A 227 -7.71 -0.26 -14.60
C PHE A 227 -6.23 -0.50 -14.91
N HIS A 228 -5.57 -1.40 -14.17
CA HIS A 228 -4.15 -1.71 -14.39
C HIS A 228 -3.89 -2.32 -15.76
N GLU A 229 -4.73 -3.25 -16.22
CA GLU A 229 -4.59 -3.84 -17.56
C GLU A 229 -4.70 -2.76 -18.65
N LYS A 230 -5.71 -1.88 -18.57
CA LYS A 230 -5.87 -0.76 -19.52
C LYS A 230 -4.68 0.20 -19.49
N LEU A 231 -4.13 0.47 -18.31
CA LEU A 231 -2.93 1.30 -18.17
C LEU A 231 -1.72 0.62 -18.82
N PHE A 232 -1.49 -0.66 -18.50
CA PHE A 232 -0.37 -1.43 -19.03
C PHE A 232 -0.43 -1.52 -20.56
N ASP A 233 -1.60 -1.77 -21.12
CA ASP A 233 -1.79 -1.81 -22.58
C ASP A 233 -1.52 -0.43 -23.20
N LYS A 234 -1.99 0.65 -22.54
CA LYS A 234 -1.82 2.01 -23.02
C LYS A 234 -0.36 2.48 -23.06
N ILE A 235 0.45 2.04 -22.09
CA ILE A 235 1.89 2.39 -22.01
C ILE A 235 2.79 1.34 -22.64
N GLY A 236 2.23 0.30 -23.24
CA GLY A 236 3.00 -0.79 -23.85
C GLY A 236 3.77 -1.65 -22.83
N LEU A 237 3.30 -1.72 -21.58
CA LEU A 237 3.95 -2.51 -20.54
C LEU A 237 3.72 -3.99 -20.76
N SER A 238 4.79 -4.75 -20.89
CA SER A 238 4.72 -6.20 -21.15
C SER A 238 5.82 -6.97 -20.41
N GLY A 239 5.75 -8.30 -20.45
CA GLY A 239 6.79 -9.19 -19.95
C GLY A 239 7.12 -8.98 -18.47
N GLU A 240 8.41 -8.86 -18.17
CA GLU A 240 8.94 -8.79 -16.81
C GLU A 240 8.45 -7.56 -16.04
N LEU A 241 8.26 -6.42 -16.70
CA LEU A 241 7.80 -5.20 -16.01
C LEU A 241 6.34 -5.34 -15.56
N ARG A 242 5.47 -5.97 -16.36
CA ARG A 242 4.09 -6.26 -15.96
C ARG A 242 4.05 -7.23 -14.78
N GLU A 243 4.92 -8.22 -14.79
CA GLU A 243 5.08 -9.18 -13.70
C GLU A 243 5.59 -8.51 -12.41
N LEU A 244 6.57 -7.59 -12.51
CA LEU A 244 7.04 -6.81 -11.37
C LEU A 244 5.92 -6.01 -10.71
N VAL A 245 5.11 -5.28 -11.48
CA VAL A 245 3.99 -4.49 -10.95
C VAL A 245 2.93 -5.39 -10.35
N ASN A 246 2.57 -6.49 -11.01
CA ASN A 246 1.52 -7.38 -10.56
C ASN A 246 1.86 -8.10 -9.24
N ARG A 247 3.13 -8.49 -9.02
CA ARG A 247 3.53 -9.23 -7.79
C ARG A 247 5.00 -9.12 -7.40
N GLY A 248 5.91 -9.02 -8.36
CA GLY A 248 7.34 -9.07 -8.08
C GLY A 248 7.81 -7.99 -7.12
N ASN A 249 7.28 -6.77 -7.25
CA ASN A 249 7.60 -5.66 -6.35
C ASN A 249 7.10 -5.92 -4.91
N VAL A 250 5.90 -6.47 -4.76
CA VAL A 250 5.36 -6.82 -3.44
C VAL A 250 6.19 -7.94 -2.82
N LYS A 251 6.55 -8.97 -3.60
CA LYS A 251 7.44 -10.04 -3.12
C LYS A 251 8.78 -9.50 -2.63
N ALA A 252 9.43 -8.65 -3.43
CA ALA A 252 10.71 -8.04 -3.05
C ALA A 252 10.59 -7.15 -1.80
N LEU A 253 9.50 -6.35 -1.72
CA LEU A 253 9.25 -5.43 -0.62
C LEU A 253 9.05 -6.17 0.71
N PHE A 254 8.21 -7.20 0.72
CA PHE A 254 7.86 -7.97 1.92
C PHE A 254 8.75 -9.20 2.16
N GLY A 255 9.75 -9.45 1.32
CA GLY A 255 10.67 -10.58 1.46
C GLY A 255 10.00 -11.95 1.28
N LEU A 256 9.07 -12.03 0.32
CA LEU A 256 8.33 -13.26 0.01
C LEU A 256 9.09 -14.11 -1.03
N PRO A 257 8.90 -15.44 -1.03
CA PRO A 257 9.50 -16.35 -1.99
C PRO A 257 9.03 -16.17 -3.43
#